data_494e4509cf24577cd0bbb8b1ccae519e
#
_entry.id   494e4509cf24577cd0bbb8b1ccae519e
#
_cell.length_a   1.000
_cell.length_b   1.000
_cell.length_c   1.000
_cell.angle_alpha   90.00
_cell.angle_beta   90.00
_cell.angle_gamma   90.00
#
_symmetry.space_group_name_H-M   'P 1'
#
loop_
_entity.id
_entity.type
_entity.pdbx_description
1 polymer ?
#
loop_
_entity_poly.entity_id
_entity_poly.type
_entity_poly.pdbx_seq_one_letter_code
_entity_poly.pdbx_strand_id
1 'polypeptide(L)'
;MTAARDKKIIAVVGATGAQGGGLVRSILADPQGEFAVRAITRDPQSDKARALAAAGAEVVAADLADTAAVARAFAGAYGAYCVTFFWNHMSPDKERAEARSLAEAARHAGLQHVIWSTLEDSRRWVRLDDTRMPTLMERYKVPHFDVKGEADDFFRASGVPTTFMLTSFYWDNLIHFGMGPKQGPDGKLHFALPMGKKPLPGIAAEDIGRCAHGIFRRGSEFFGRTVGIAGEHLTGAQMAEALSRALGREVVHQHVPFETYRALGFPGADDLGNMFQFNHDFAADFCRARSVDLSRSLNPRLQRFDDWLAVHAREIPIG
;
A
#
# COMPACT_ATOMS: atom_id res chain seq x y z
N MET A 1 -33.79 0.42 -25.18
CA MET A 1 -32.72 -0.54 -24.78
C MET A 1 -31.39 0.14 -25.01
N THR A 2 -30.77 0.71 -23.99
CA THR A 2 -29.41 1.26 -24.06
C THR A 2 -28.45 0.09 -24.28
N ALA A 3 -27.69 0.12 -25.37
CA ALA A 3 -26.63 -0.86 -25.62
C ALA A 3 -25.74 -0.93 -24.39
N ALA A 4 -25.48 -2.15 -23.90
CA ALA A 4 -24.51 -2.36 -22.82
C ALA A 4 -23.18 -1.78 -23.32
N ARG A 5 -22.72 -0.68 -22.73
CA ARG A 5 -21.40 -0.12 -23.02
C ARG A 5 -20.38 -1.17 -22.63
N ASP A 6 -19.51 -1.54 -23.57
CA ASP A 6 -18.35 -2.38 -23.25
C ASP A 6 -17.53 -1.67 -22.16
N LYS A 7 -17.44 -2.30 -20.99
CA LYS A 7 -16.72 -1.72 -19.85
C LYS A 7 -15.23 -1.73 -20.12
N LYS A 8 -14.56 -0.68 -19.67
CA LYS A 8 -13.10 -0.61 -19.66
C LYS A 8 -12.53 -1.58 -18.62
N ILE A 9 -11.67 -2.49 -19.02
CA ILE A 9 -11.05 -3.46 -18.11
C ILE A 9 -9.92 -2.81 -17.33
N ILE A 10 -9.94 -2.90 -16.01
CA ILE A 10 -8.81 -2.59 -15.13
C ILE A 10 -8.17 -3.91 -14.70
N ALA A 11 -6.92 -4.11 -15.10
CA ALA A 11 -6.10 -5.23 -14.67
C ALA A 11 -5.48 -4.91 -13.30
N VAL A 12 -5.74 -5.76 -12.30
CA VAL A 12 -5.34 -5.52 -10.91
C VAL A 12 -4.29 -6.55 -10.49
N VAL A 13 -3.04 -6.12 -10.39
CA VAL A 13 -1.96 -6.93 -9.85
C VAL A 13 -2.11 -7.04 -8.34
N GLY A 14 -1.81 -8.22 -7.77
CA GLY A 14 -2.00 -8.46 -6.34
C GLY A 14 -3.46 -8.41 -5.91
N ALA A 15 -4.38 -8.84 -6.76
CA ALA A 15 -5.83 -8.77 -6.58
C ALA A 15 -6.34 -9.48 -5.31
N THR A 16 -5.63 -10.49 -4.82
CA THR A 16 -5.95 -11.20 -3.57
C THR A 16 -5.31 -10.60 -2.33
N GLY A 17 -4.51 -9.54 -2.49
CA GLY A 17 -3.78 -8.84 -1.42
C GLY A 17 -4.54 -7.63 -0.87
N ALA A 18 -3.90 -6.93 0.07
CA ALA A 18 -4.49 -5.80 0.80
C ALA A 18 -4.96 -4.65 -0.12
N GLN A 19 -4.08 -4.14 -0.97
CA GLN A 19 -4.36 -3.01 -1.86
C GLN A 19 -5.26 -3.42 -3.03
N GLY A 20 -4.81 -4.43 -3.82
CA GLY A 20 -5.51 -4.86 -5.03
C GLY A 20 -6.90 -5.42 -4.72
N GLY A 21 -7.06 -6.16 -3.62
CA GLY A 21 -8.36 -6.68 -3.19
C GLY A 21 -9.39 -5.58 -2.94
N GLY A 22 -8.98 -4.48 -2.29
CA GLY A 22 -9.84 -3.31 -2.09
C GLY A 22 -10.29 -2.69 -3.42
N LEU A 23 -9.39 -2.58 -4.39
CA LEU A 23 -9.74 -2.06 -5.72
C LEU A 23 -10.71 -2.99 -6.46
N VAL A 24 -10.46 -4.31 -6.45
CA VAL A 24 -11.37 -5.29 -7.07
C VAL A 24 -12.76 -5.17 -6.49
N ARG A 25 -12.88 -5.19 -5.15
CA ARG A 25 -14.20 -5.05 -4.47
C ARG A 25 -14.86 -3.71 -4.78
N SER A 26 -14.08 -2.62 -4.85
CA SER A 26 -14.60 -1.29 -5.16
C SER A 26 -15.20 -1.21 -6.57
N ILE A 27 -14.55 -1.82 -7.57
CA ILE A 27 -15.07 -1.87 -8.95
C ILE A 27 -16.31 -2.76 -9.03
N LEU A 28 -16.27 -3.95 -8.41
CA LEU A 28 -17.41 -4.87 -8.41
C LEU A 28 -18.64 -4.31 -7.70
N ALA A 29 -18.44 -3.47 -6.68
CA ALA A 29 -19.53 -2.80 -5.95
C ALA A 29 -20.16 -1.64 -6.76
N ASP A 30 -19.64 -1.29 -7.93
CA ASP A 30 -20.19 -0.30 -8.86
C ASP A 30 -20.60 -0.94 -10.21
N PRO A 31 -21.69 -1.74 -10.22
CA PRO A 31 -22.10 -2.49 -11.42
C PRO A 31 -22.57 -1.59 -12.57
N GLN A 32 -22.90 -0.33 -12.27
CA GLN A 32 -23.28 0.67 -13.28
C GLN A 32 -22.09 1.53 -13.74
N GLY A 33 -20.93 1.38 -13.09
CA GLY A 33 -19.71 2.10 -13.42
C GLY A 33 -19.12 1.67 -14.77
N GLU A 34 -18.17 2.46 -15.24
CA GLU A 34 -17.53 2.26 -16.55
C GLU A 34 -16.46 1.15 -16.58
N PHE A 35 -16.11 0.57 -15.42
CA PHE A 35 -15.03 -0.41 -15.31
C PHE A 35 -15.52 -1.83 -15.08
N ALA A 36 -14.79 -2.79 -15.66
CA ALA A 36 -14.77 -4.19 -15.29
C ALA A 36 -13.38 -4.51 -14.72
N VAL A 37 -13.27 -5.60 -13.96
CA VAL A 37 -12.01 -5.96 -13.31
C VAL A 37 -11.47 -7.28 -13.82
N ARG A 38 -10.17 -7.29 -14.14
CA ARG A 38 -9.36 -8.48 -14.34
C ARG A 38 -8.42 -8.63 -13.15
N ALA A 39 -8.68 -9.62 -12.31
CA ALA A 39 -7.92 -9.92 -11.10
C ALA A 39 -6.71 -10.80 -11.45
N ILE A 40 -5.49 -10.27 -11.28
CA ILE A 40 -4.26 -11.00 -11.58
C ILE A 40 -3.69 -11.58 -10.29
N THR A 41 -3.44 -12.89 -10.29
CA THR A 41 -2.88 -13.64 -9.16
C THR A 41 -1.94 -14.73 -9.65
N ARG A 42 -1.01 -15.16 -8.80
CA ARG A 42 -0.15 -16.33 -9.07
C ARG A 42 -0.92 -17.66 -9.01
N ASP A 43 -1.92 -17.73 -8.10
CA ASP A 43 -2.74 -18.90 -7.89
C ASP A 43 -4.25 -18.57 -8.07
N PRO A 44 -4.80 -18.82 -9.27
CA PRO A 44 -6.22 -18.60 -9.54
C PRO A 44 -7.13 -19.63 -8.86
N GLN A 45 -6.57 -20.71 -8.28
CA GLN A 45 -7.32 -21.74 -7.58
C GLN A 45 -7.40 -21.50 -6.06
N SER A 46 -6.73 -20.48 -5.54
CA SER A 46 -6.85 -20.11 -4.13
C SER A 46 -8.28 -19.70 -3.76
N ASP A 47 -8.68 -19.91 -2.50
CA ASP A 47 -10.02 -19.54 -2.02
C ASP A 47 -10.32 -18.05 -2.26
N LYS A 48 -9.33 -17.19 -2.06
CA LYS A 48 -9.45 -15.75 -2.32
C LYS A 48 -9.71 -15.47 -3.81
N ALA A 49 -8.99 -16.14 -4.71
CA ALA A 49 -9.17 -15.95 -6.15
C ALA A 49 -10.53 -16.47 -6.62
N ARG A 50 -10.96 -17.65 -6.14
CA ARG A 50 -12.29 -18.19 -6.42
C ARG A 50 -13.42 -17.28 -5.92
N ALA A 51 -13.24 -16.67 -4.74
CA ALA A 51 -14.21 -15.70 -4.21
C ALA A 51 -14.32 -14.46 -5.11
N LEU A 52 -13.20 -13.95 -5.67
CA LEU A 52 -13.23 -12.85 -6.63
C LEU A 52 -13.93 -13.23 -7.94
N ALA A 53 -13.69 -14.44 -8.45
CA ALA A 53 -14.37 -14.96 -9.64
C ALA A 53 -15.89 -15.09 -9.40
N ALA A 54 -16.29 -15.62 -8.26
CA ALA A 54 -17.71 -15.74 -7.88
C ALA A 54 -18.39 -14.38 -7.72
N ALA A 55 -17.63 -13.33 -7.34
CA ALA A 55 -18.10 -11.95 -7.27
C ALA A 55 -18.16 -11.24 -8.63
N GLY A 56 -17.70 -11.88 -9.72
CA GLY A 56 -17.79 -11.36 -11.09
C GLY A 56 -16.50 -10.80 -11.67
N ALA A 57 -15.34 -11.02 -11.02
CA ALA A 57 -14.05 -10.67 -11.60
C ALA A 57 -13.58 -11.70 -12.63
N GLU A 58 -12.98 -11.27 -13.73
CA GLU A 58 -12.16 -12.13 -14.58
C GLU A 58 -10.85 -12.44 -13.84
N VAL A 59 -10.59 -13.71 -13.52
CA VAL A 59 -9.37 -14.11 -12.80
C VAL A 59 -8.37 -14.71 -13.77
N VAL A 60 -7.14 -14.14 -13.78
CA VAL A 60 -6.06 -14.54 -14.68
C VAL A 60 -4.79 -14.86 -13.88
N ALA A 61 -4.11 -15.94 -14.27
CA ALA A 61 -2.81 -16.30 -13.70
C ALA A 61 -1.68 -15.52 -14.37
N ALA A 62 -0.83 -14.87 -13.56
CA ALA A 62 0.46 -14.37 -14.03
C ALA A 62 1.45 -14.28 -12.86
N ASP A 63 2.70 -14.65 -13.14
CA ASP A 63 3.86 -14.37 -12.28
C ASP A 63 4.55 -13.10 -12.77
N LEU A 64 4.89 -12.19 -11.85
CA LEU A 64 5.55 -10.92 -12.19
C LEU A 64 6.97 -11.12 -12.73
N ALA A 65 7.59 -12.27 -12.46
CA ALA A 65 8.89 -12.64 -13.04
C ALA A 65 8.80 -13.02 -14.53
N ASP A 66 7.58 -13.33 -15.04
CA ASP A 66 7.32 -13.63 -16.46
C ASP A 66 6.65 -12.43 -17.14
N THR A 67 7.46 -11.55 -17.74
CA THR A 67 6.98 -10.36 -18.47
C THR A 67 5.97 -10.71 -19.57
N ALA A 68 6.14 -11.87 -20.24
CA ALA A 68 5.23 -12.30 -21.30
C ALA A 68 3.86 -12.71 -20.73
N ALA A 69 3.84 -13.39 -19.57
CA ALA A 69 2.59 -13.71 -18.87
C ALA A 69 1.87 -12.44 -18.41
N VAL A 70 2.60 -11.48 -17.86
CA VAL A 70 2.03 -10.18 -17.45
C VAL A 70 1.48 -9.42 -18.66
N ALA A 71 2.19 -9.39 -19.79
CA ALA A 71 1.72 -8.75 -21.02
C ALA A 71 0.44 -9.39 -21.55
N ARG A 72 0.35 -10.73 -21.52
CA ARG A 72 -0.91 -11.45 -21.86
C ARG A 72 -2.04 -11.08 -20.90
N ALA A 73 -1.75 -10.99 -19.60
CA ALA A 73 -2.75 -10.61 -18.60
C ALA A 73 -3.23 -9.15 -18.76
N PHE A 74 -2.40 -8.26 -19.32
CA PHE A 74 -2.77 -6.86 -19.61
C PHE A 74 -3.43 -6.69 -20.99
N ALA A 75 -3.39 -7.68 -21.87
CA ALA A 75 -3.92 -7.56 -23.23
C ALA A 75 -5.40 -7.14 -23.22
N GLY A 76 -5.74 -6.08 -23.98
CA GLY A 76 -7.09 -5.54 -24.08
C GLY A 76 -7.59 -4.80 -22.84
N ALA A 77 -6.78 -4.63 -21.78
CA ALA A 77 -7.15 -3.78 -20.66
C ALA A 77 -7.01 -2.30 -21.01
N TYR A 78 -7.86 -1.47 -20.42
CA TYR A 78 -7.74 -0.01 -20.46
C TYR A 78 -6.61 0.48 -19.58
N GLY A 79 -6.50 -0.07 -18.38
CA GLY A 79 -5.50 0.33 -17.43
C GLY A 79 -5.11 -0.79 -16.47
N ALA A 80 -4.07 -0.55 -15.68
CA ALA A 80 -3.62 -1.49 -14.67
C ALA A 80 -3.29 -0.82 -13.34
N TYR A 81 -3.61 -1.52 -12.26
CA TYR A 81 -3.07 -1.26 -10.94
C TYR A 81 -1.86 -2.16 -10.72
N CYS A 82 -0.71 -1.55 -10.58
CA CYS A 82 0.58 -2.23 -10.46
C CYS A 82 1.12 -2.09 -9.03
N VAL A 83 1.39 -3.21 -8.37
CA VAL A 83 1.99 -3.27 -7.06
C VAL A 83 2.91 -4.49 -6.97
N THR A 84 4.08 -4.33 -6.37
CA THR A 84 5.02 -5.38 -6.01
C THR A 84 5.02 -5.58 -4.50
N PHE A 85 5.48 -6.73 -4.02
CA PHE A 85 5.44 -7.07 -2.60
C PHE A 85 6.84 -7.43 -2.08
N PHE A 86 7.61 -6.40 -1.74
CA PHE A 86 9.00 -6.50 -1.25
C PHE A 86 9.18 -7.54 -0.13
N TRP A 87 8.28 -7.59 0.83
CA TRP A 87 8.35 -8.47 2.00
C TRP A 87 8.26 -9.97 1.69
N ASN A 88 7.82 -10.33 0.47
CA ASN A 88 7.76 -11.73 0.05
C ASN A 88 9.14 -12.31 -0.25
N HIS A 89 10.12 -11.47 -0.57
CA HIS A 89 11.46 -11.90 -0.99
C HIS A 89 12.60 -11.06 -0.39
N MET A 90 12.32 -9.88 0.15
CA MET A 90 13.27 -8.94 0.76
C MET A 90 14.50 -8.64 -0.13
N SER A 91 14.31 -8.62 -1.43
CA SER A 91 15.35 -8.45 -2.43
C SER A 91 15.07 -7.24 -3.32
N PRO A 92 15.87 -6.15 -3.21
CA PRO A 92 15.75 -5.00 -4.10
C PRO A 92 15.85 -5.36 -5.58
N ASP A 93 16.69 -6.32 -5.94
CA ASP A 93 16.87 -6.72 -7.34
C ASP A 93 15.61 -7.40 -7.90
N LYS A 94 14.96 -8.26 -7.11
CA LYS A 94 13.68 -8.87 -7.50
C LYS A 94 12.58 -7.82 -7.60
N GLU A 95 12.47 -6.91 -6.61
CA GLU A 95 11.50 -5.82 -6.63
C GLU A 95 11.64 -4.96 -7.89
N ARG A 96 12.88 -4.62 -8.27
CA ARG A 96 13.18 -3.87 -9.49
C ARG A 96 12.84 -4.66 -10.75
N ALA A 97 13.15 -5.95 -10.79
CA ALA A 97 12.83 -6.82 -11.92
C ALA A 97 11.31 -6.94 -12.13
N GLU A 98 10.54 -7.17 -11.06
CA GLU A 98 9.09 -7.23 -11.11
C GLU A 98 8.48 -5.89 -11.57
N ALA A 99 8.94 -4.75 -11.02
CA ALA A 99 8.47 -3.44 -11.42
C ALA A 99 8.79 -3.13 -12.89
N ARG A 100 9.97 -3.50 -13.37
CA ARG A 100 10.35 -3.37 -14.79
C ARG A 100 9.45 -4.21 -15.67
N SER A 101 9.21 -5.48 -15.30
CA SER A 101 8.30 -6.39 -16.01
C SER A 101 6.90 -5.79 -16.17
N LEU A 102 6.35 -5.20 -15.09
CA LEU A 102 5.06 -4.52 -15.09
C LEU A 102 5.05 -3.31 -16.05
N ALA A 103 6.06 -2.46 -16.00
CA ALA A 103 6.15 -1.27 -16.85
C ALA A 103 6.30 -1.63 -18.35
N GLU A 104 7.13 -2.64 -18.67
CA GLU A 104 7.29 -3.14 -20.03
C GLU A 104 6.01 -3.79 -20.57
N ALA A 105 5.36 -4.63 -19.74
CA ALA A 105 4.09 -5.25 -20.10
C ALA A 105 2.98 -4.20 -20.33
N ALA A 106 2.91 -3.16 -19.51
CA ALA A 106 1.96 -2.06 -19.66
C ALA A 106 2.16 -1.34 -21.01
N ARG A 107 3.43 -1.08 -21.39
CA ARG A 107 3.76 -0.48 -22.68
C ARG A 107 3.37 -1.39 -23.85
N HIS A 108 3.70 -2.68 -23.79
CA HIS A 108 3.39 -3.65 -24.84
C HIS A 108 1.89 -3.82 -25.03
N ALA A 109 1.11 -3.79 -23.96
CA ALA A 109 -0.34 -3.89 -24.01
C ALA A 109 -1.03 -2.58 -24.44
N GLY A 110 -0.30 -1.47 -24.56
CA GLY A 110 -0.82 -0.16 -24.94
C GLY A 110 -1.81 0.41 -23.92
N LEU A 111 -1.55 0.19 -22.62
CA LEU A 111 -2.43 0.68 -21.56
C LEU A 111 -2.58 2.19 -21.61
N GLN A 112 -3.78 2.68 -21.32
CA GLN A 112 -4.11 4.10 -21.32
C GLN A 112 -3.92 4.77 -19.95
N HIS A 113 -3.83 3.99 -18.88
CA HIS A 113 -3.59 4.48 -17.53
C HIS A 113 -3.01 3.39 -16.64
N VAL A 114 -1.89 3.65 -16.00
CA VAL A 114 -1.32 2.82 -14.94
C VAL A 114 -1.37 3.57 -13.62
N ILE A 115 -1.77 2.90 -12.54
CA ILE A 115 -1.48 3.34 -11.18
C ILE A 115 -0.36 2.45 -10.66
N TRP A 116 0.80 3.05 -10.40
CA TRP A 116 1.94 2.40 -9.77
C TRP A 116 1.94 2.71 -8.28
N SER A 117 1.78 1.68 -7.43
CA SER A 117 1.88 1.79 -5.98
C SER A 117 3.36 1.88 -5.58
N THR A 118 3.79 3.08 -5.26
CA THR A 118 5.18 3.43 -4.98
C THR A 118 5.38 4.01 -3.58
N LEU A 119 6.61 4.33 -3.26
CA LEU A 119 7.04 5.02 -2.05
C LEU A 119 8.17 5.99 -2.39
N GLU A 120 8.55 6.84 -1.43
CA GLU A 120 9.66 7.78 -1.59
C GLU A 120 11.01 7.06 -1.67
N ASP A 121 11.91 7.55 -2.50
CA ASP A 121 13.34 7.24 -2.37
C ASP A 121 13.90 8.08 -1.22
N SER A 122 14.04 7.47 -0.04
CA SER A 122 14.44 8.15 1.20
C SER A 122 15.84 8.75 1.14
N ARG A 123 16.69 8.30 0.19
CA ARG A 123 18.05 8.81 -0.04
C ARG A 123 18.07 10.25 -0.55
N ARG A 124 16.93 10.77 -1.01
CA ARG A 124 16.77 12.20 -1.36
C ARG A 124 16.76 13.10 -0.13
N TRP A 125 16.50 12.56 1.06
CA TRP A 125 16.51 13.25 2.36
C TRP A 125 17.68 12.83 3.23
N VAL A 126 18.06 11.54 3.18
CA VAL A 126 19.11 10.96 4.02
C VAL A 126 20.20 10.37 3.13
N ARG A 127 21.32 11.09 3.00
CA ARG A 127 22.44 10.63 2.18
C ARG A 127 23.01 9.30 2.71
N LEU A 128 23.62 8.52 1.84
CA LEU A 128 24.22 7.22 2.23
C LEU A 128 25.31 7.35 3.29
N ASP A 129 26.05 8.47 3.31
CA ASP A 129 27.09 8.78 4.29
C ASP A 129 26.56 9.39 5.59
N ASP A 130 25.26 9.62 5.73
CA ASP A 130 24.65 10.11 6.97
C ASP A 130 24.53 8.98 7.98
N THR A 131 25.33 9.08 9.05
CA THR A 131 25.44 8.05 10.10
C THR A 131 24.27 8.04 11.10
N ARG A 132 23.38 9.04 11.06
CA ARG A 132 22.18 9.08 11.95
C ARG A 132 21.21 7.94 11.64
N MET A 133 21.24 7.44 10.40
CA MET A 133 20.48 6.28 9.95
C MET A 133 21.42 5.32 9.25
N PRO A 134 21.53 4.05 9.66
CA PRO A 134 22.43 3.10 9.03
C PRO A 134 22.06 2.87 7.57
N THR A 135 23.09 2.70 6.74
CA THR A 135 22.92 2.26 5.36
C THR A 135 22.77 0.74 5.34
N LEU A 136 21.68 0.27 4.74
CA LEU A 136 21.34 -1.14 4.63
C LEU A 136 21.66 -1.65 3.21
N MET A 137 22.05 -2.93 3.11
CA MET A 137 22.37 -3.57 1.83
C MET A 137 23.31 -2.70 0.98
N GLU A 138 24.28 -2.01 1.63
CA GLU A 138 25.33 -1.15 1.06
C GLU A 138 24.85 0.12 0.33
N ARG A 139 23.58 0.22 -0.04
CA ARG A 139 23.10 1.29 -0.96
C ARG A 139 21.71 1.85 -0.66
N TYR A 140 21.03 1.42 0.41
CA TYR A 140 19.70 1.85 0.77
C TYR A 140 19.64 2.43 2.18
N LYS A 141 18.78 3.41 2.39
CA LYS A 141 18.42 3.89 3.72
C LYS A 141 17.16 3.17 4.23
N VAL A 142 16.14 3.10 3.40
CA VAL A 142 14.91 2.34 3.65
C VAL A 142 14.70 1.44 2.42
N PRO A 143 15.26 0.22 2.39
CA PRO A 143 15.29 -0.62 1.20
C PRO A 143 13.96 -0.75 0.46
N HIS A 144 12.86 -1.08 1.17
CA HIS A 144 11.57 -1.26 0.53
C HIS A 144 10.93 0.05 0.02
N PHE A 145 11.33 1.22 0.54
CA PHE A 145 10.96 2.54 0.01
C PHE A 145 11.80 2.88 -1.21
N ASP A 146 13.12 2.86 -1.01
CA ASP A 146 14.09 3.34 -1.98
C ASP A 146 13.98 2.59 -3.31
N VAL A 147 13.80 1.27 -3.26
CA VAL A 147 13.67 0.45 -4.47
C VAL A 147 12.39 0.73 -5.25
N LYS A 148 11.28 1.05 -4.55
CA LYS A 148 10.03 1.47 -5.22
C LYS A 148 10.19 2.85 -5.85
N GLY A 149 10.84 3.80 -5.15
CA GLY A 149 11.16 5.11 -5.69
C GLY A 149 12.10 5.04 -6.91
N GLU A 150 13.10 4.13 -6.91
CA GLU A 150 13.91 3.85 -8.10
C GLU A 150 13.08 3.30 -9.27
N ALA A 151 12.12 2.43 -8.97
CA ALA A 151 11.30 1.78 -9.98
C ALA A 151 10.32 2.75 -10.68
N ASP A 152 10.05 3.91 -10.11
CA ASP A 152 9.27 4.96 -10.77
C ASP A 152 9.81 5.28 -12.17
N ASP A 153 11.13 5.21 -12.36
CA ASP A 153 11.77 5.54 -13.64
C ASP A 153 11.43 4.53 -14.74
N PHE A 154 11.13 3.27 -14.41
CA PHE A 154 10.67 2.29 -15.39
C PHE A 154 9.30 2.68 -15.96
N PHE A 155 8.40 3.13 -15.10
CA PHE A 155 7.08 3.58 -15.52
C PHE A 155 7.13 4.90 -16.29
N ARG A 156 7.99 5.85 -15.88
CA ARG A 156 8.22 7.08 -16.65
C ARG A 156 8.79 6.79 -18.04
N ALA A 157 9.78 5.90 -18.12
CA ALA A 157 10.41 5.50 -19.38
C ALA A 157 9.51 4.67 -20.30
N SER A 158 8.47 4.00 -19.75
CA SER A 158 7.51 3.23 -20.56
C SER A 158 6.68 4.11 -21.49
N GLY A 159 6.51 5.39 -21.17
CA GLY A 159 5.65 6.33 -21.90
C GLY A 159 4.16 6.12 -21.67
N VAL A 160 3.76 5.12 -20.86
CA VAL A 160 2.35 4.91 -20.50
C VAL A 160 1.92 5.96 -19.48
N PRO A 161 0.76 6.63 -19.65
CA PRO A 161 0.24 7.57 -18.65
C PRO A 161 0.16 6.88 -17.27
N THR A 162 0.97 7.34 -16.31
CA THR A 162 1.12 6.70 -15.01
C THR A 162 0.82 7.66 -13.87
N THR A 163 0.02 7.23 -12.91
CA THR A 163 -0.14 7.87 -11.59
C THR A 163 0.73 7.15 -10.58
N PHE A 164 1.58 7.89 -9.87
CA PHE A 164 2.48 7.38 -8.84
C PHE A 164 1.77 7.51 -7.48
N MET A 165 1.26 6.40 -6.94
CA MET A 165 0.45 6.43 -5.73
C MET A 165 1.28 6.07 -4.49
N LEU A 166 1.48 7.06 -3.59
CA LEU A 166 2.15 6.86 -2.30
C LEU A 166 1.12 6.41 -1.26
N THR A 167 1.33 5.22 -0.72
CA THR A 167 0.50 4.72 0.38
C THR A 167 1.02 5.19 1.75
N SER A 168 0.22 4.96 2.79
CA SER A 168 0.53 5.26 4.19
C SER A 168 0.71 3.98 5.00
N PHE A 169 0.90 4.11 6.32
CA PHE A 169 0.86 2.98 7.23
C PHE A 169 -0.53 2.31 7.20
N TYR A 170 -0.58 0.99 6.96
CA TYR A 170 -1.86 0.26 6.95
C TYR A 170 -2.29 -0.06 8.37
N TRP A 171 -3.49 0.35 8.77
CA TRP A 171 -4.04 -0.04 10.07
C TRP A 171 -4.20 -1.56 10.20
N ASP A 172 -4.39 -2.25 9.08
CA ASP A 172 -4.46 -3.72 8.97
C ASP A 172 -3.17 -4.42 9.43
N ASN A 173 -2.04 -3.70 9.51
CA ASN A 173 -0.80 -4.20 10.09
C ASN A 173 -0.94 -4.50 11.59
N LEU A 174 -1.90 -3.87 12.28
CA LEU A 174 -2.22 -4.19 13.68
C LEU A 174 -2.77 -5.62 13.82
N ILE A 175 -3.38 -6.15 12.76
CA ILE A 175 -3.94 -7.52 12.73
C ILE A 175 -2.90 -8.51 12.20
N HIS A 176 -2.35 -8.23 11.02
CA HIS A 176 -1.65 -9.24 10.22
C HIS A 176 -0.13 -9.27 10.43
N PHE A 177 0.48 -8.18 10.92
CA PHE A 177 1.94 -8.06 11.05
C PHE A 177 2.41 -7.92 12.51
N GLY A 178 1.56 -8.28 13.47
CA GLY A 178 1.92 -8.29 14.88
C GLY A 178 2.20 -6.92 15.49
N MET A 179 1.81 -5.83 14.78
CA MET A 179 2.01 -4.45 15.23
C MET A 179 0.93 -3.96 16.21
N GLY A 180 -0.04 -4.83 16.56
CA GLY A 180 -1.06 -4.55 17.55
C GLY A 180 -0.49 -4.46 18.99
N PRO A 181 -1.27 -3.94 19.94
CA PRO A 181 -0.84 -3.82 21.32
C PRO A 181 -0.60 -5.18 21.96
N LYS A 182 0.41 -5.27 22.84
CA LYS A 182 0.82 -6.49 23.54
C LYS A 182 0.62 -6.34 25.04
N GLN A 183 0.29 -7.46 25.72
CA GLN A 183 0.17 -7.50 27.17
C GLN A 183 1.51 -7.23 27.83
N GLY A 184 1.57 -6.20 28.68
CA GLY A 184 2.73 -5.88 29.50
C GLY A 184 2.67 -6.56 30.88
N PRO A 185 3.79 -6.56 31.62
CA PRO A 185 3.89 -7.13 32.98
C PRO A 185 3.05 -6.34 34.00
N ASP A 186 2.69 -5.09 33.69
CA ASP A 186 1.85 -4.21 34.51
C ASP A 186 0.34 -4.45 34.29
N GLY A 187 -0.03 -5.45 33.49
CA GLY A 187 -1.43 -5.78 33.17
C GLY A 187 -2.06 -4.90 32.12
N LYS A 188 -1.37 -3.87 31.63
CA LYS A 188 -1.85 -2.99 30.56
C LYS A 188 -1.45 -3.53 29.18
N LEU A 189 -2.07 -2.99 28.16
CA LEU A 189 -1.65 -3.21 26.79
C LEU A 189 -0.68 -2.13 26.36
N HIS A 190 0.46 -2.52 25.79
CA HIS A 190 1.48 -1.61 25.27
C HIS A 190 1.47 -1.61 23.75
N PHE A 191 1.24 -0.43 23.18
CA PHE A 191 1.31 -0.20 21.74
C PHE A 191 2.67 0.41 21.39
N ALA A 192 3.57 -0.41 20.85
CA ALA A 192 4.92 -0.01 20.47
C ALA A 192 4.90 0.64 19.09
N LEU A 193 5.16 1.95 19.02
CA LEU A 193 5.30 2.69 17.77
C LEU A 193 6.46 3.68 17.88
N PRO A 194 7.53 3.54 17.09
CA PRO A 194 8.73 4.38 17.20
C PRO A 194 8.57 5.74 16.51
N MET A 195 7.47 6.44 16.81
CA MET A 195 7.14 7.75 16.23
C MET A 195 7.19 8.89 17.25
N GLY A 196 7.52 8.62 18.53
CA GLY A 196 7.52 9.63 19.56
C GLY A 196 6.19 10.39 19.61
N LYS A 197 6.26 11.72 19.49
CA LYS A 197 5.08 12.59 19.40
C LYS A 197 4.73 13.02 17.96
N LYS A 198 5.37 12.43 16.95
CA LYS A 198 5.13 12.77 15.55
C LYS A 198 3.93 12.03 15.02
N PRO A 199 3.09 12.67 14.17
CA PRO A 199 1.99 11.98 13.52
C PRO A 199 2.53 11.03 12.43
N LEU A 200 1.84 9.92 12.27
CA LEU A 200 2.04 8.95 11.19
C LEU A 200 0.77 8.93 10.33
N PRO A 201 0.85 9.21 9.03
CA PRO A 201 -0.26 8.96 8.12
C PRO A 201 -0.63 7.48 8.10
N GLY A 202 -1.89 7.18 8.32
CA GLY A 202 -2.42 5.81 8.31
C GLY A 202 -3.69 5.70 7.48
N ILE A 203 -4.00 4.49 7.01
CA ILE A 203 -5.16 4.21 6.15
C ILE A 203 -5.62 2.76 6.32
N ALA A 204 -6.92 2.51 6.19
CA ALA A 204 -7.45 1.17 6.02
C ALA A 204 -7.02 0.60 4.66
N ALA A 205 -6.55 -0.65 4.60
CA ALA A 205 -6.10 -1.27 3.35
C ALA A 205 -7.18 -1.28 2.25
N GLU A 206 -8.43 -1.47 2.63
CA GLU A 206 -9.59 -1.39 1.72
C GLU A 206 -9.72 -0.02 1.05
N ASP A 207 -9.43 1.07 1.76
CA ASP A 207 -9.56 2.43 1.25
C ASP A 207 -8.46 2.80 0.27
N ILE A 208 -7.31 2.11 0.28
CA ILE A 208 -6.28 2.24 -0.75
C ILE A 208 -6.88 1.90 -2.12
N GLY A 209 -7.57 0.77 -2.19
CA GLY A 209 -8.23 0.33 -3.42
C GLY A 209 -9.36 1.26 -3.85
N ARG A 210 -10.14 1.80 -2.91
CA ARG A 210 -11.20 2.78 -3.19
C ARG A 210 -10.63 4.10 -3.72
N CYS A 211 -9.52 4.57 -3.16
CA CYS A 211 -8.81 5.75 -3.68
C CYS A 211 -8.27 5.49 -5.10
N ALA A 212 -7.69 4.31 -5.35
CA ALA A 212 -7.24 3.92 -6.69
C ALA A 212 -8.40 3.88 -7.70
N HIS A 213 -9.57 3.38 -7.30
CA HIS A 213 -10.78 3.44 -8.14
C HIS A 213 -11.17 4.89 -8.45
N GLY A 214 -11.12 5.78 -7.45
CA GLY A 214 -11.35 7.22 -7.64
C GLY A 214 -10.36 7.86 -8.63
N ILE A 215 -9.08 7.46 -8.59
CA ILE A 215 -8.06 7.91 -9.54
C ILE A 215 -8.40 7.44 -10.96
N PHE A 216 -8.76 6.16 -11.18
CA PHE A 216 -9.18 5.66 -12.49
C PHE A 216 -10.40 6.41 -13.04
N ARG A 217 -11.39 6.71 -12.19
CA ARG A 217 -12.60 7.46 -12.58
C ARG A 217 -12.29 8.90 -13.03
N ARG A 218 -11.29 9.54 -12.44
CA ARG A 218 -10.87 10.90 -12.79
C ARG A 218 -9.82 10.91 -13.91
N GLY A 219 -9.21 9.77 -14.23
CA GLY A 219 -8.39 9.51 -15.40
C GLY A 219 -7.26 10.52 -15.60
N SER A 220 -7.31 11.25 -16.72
CA SER A 220 -6.23 12.14 -17.17
C SER A 220 -5.85 13.26 -16.18
N GLU A 221 -6.70 13.58 -15.20
CA GLU A 221 -6.35 14.54 -14.15
C GLU A 221 -5.11 14.10 -13.36
N PHE A 222 -4.88 12.78 -13.27
CA PHE A 222 -3.79 12.23 -12.47
C PHE A 222 -2.61 11.68 -13.28
N PHE A 223 -2.65 11.78 -14.60
CA PHE A 223 -1.55 11.32 -15.45
C PHE A 223 -0.24 12.06 -15.14
N GLY A 224 0.84 11.32 -14.91
CA GLY A 224 2.15 11.86 -14.55
C GLY A 224 2.27 12.41 -13.13
N ARG A 225 1.20 12.37 -12.33
CA ARG A 225 1.18 12.95 -10.99
C ARG A 225 1.54 11.94 -9.90
N THR A 226 2.18 12.44 -8.84
CA THR A 226 2.32 11.72 -7.58
C THR A 226 1.15 12.07 -6.67
N VAL A 227 0.48 11.04 -6.16
CA VAL A 227 -0.73 11.14 -5.34
C VAL A 227 -0.53 10.38 -4.05
N GLY A 228 -0.32 11.07 -2.95
CA GLY A 228 -0.24 10.45 -1.63
C GLY A 228 -1.60 10.38 -0.95
N ILE A 229 -1.91 9.23 -0.37
CA ILE A 229 -3.19 8.93 0.26
C ILE A 229 -3.03 8.58 1.74
N ALA A 230 -3.97 9.05 2.56
CA ALA A 230 -4.10 8.71 3.99
C ALA A 230 -5.55 8.82 4.43
N GLY A 231 -5.94 8.02 5.42
CA GLY A 231 -7.21 8.14 6.14
C GLY A 231 -7.16 9.22 7.21
N GLU A 232 -6.10 9.18 8.02
CA GLU A 232 -5.81 10.17 9.06
C GLU A 232 -4.30 10.28 9.31
N HIS A 233 -3.90 11.37 9.99
CA HIS A 233 -2.55 11.56 10.54
C HIS A 233 -2.63 11.52 12.06
N LEU A 234 -2.19 10.42 12.69
CA LEU A 234 -2.33 10.21 14.13
C LEU A 234 -0.97 9.99 14.78
N THR A 235 -0.80 10.56 15.97
CA THR A 235 0.32 10.21 16.85
C THR A 235 0.09 8.83 17.47
N GLY A 236 1.17 8.17 17.92
CA GLY A 236 1.05 6.91 18.65
C GLY A 236 0.16 7.01 19.90
N ALA A 237 0.17 8.15 20.59
CA ALA A 237 -0.70 8.41 21.73
C ALA A 237 -2.19 8.46 21.32
N GLN A 238 -2.52 9.13 20.22
CA GLN A 238 -3.90 9.18 19.71
C GLN A 238 -4.38 7.81 19.23
N MET A 239 -3.50 7.02 18.58
CA MET A 239 -3.83 5.64 18.22
C MET A 239 -4.05 4.77 19.45
N ALA A 240 -3.22 4.88 20.49
CA ALA A 240 -3.38 4.13 21.75
C ALA A 240 -4.68 4.49 22.48
N GLU A 241 -5.06 5.76 22.46
CA GLU A 241 -6.35 6.21 23.02
C GLU A 241 -7.55 5.62 22.27
N ALA A 242 -7.51 5.63 20.93
CA ALA A 242 -8.56 5.01 20.11
C ALA A 242 -8.64 3.50 20.32
N LEU A 243 -7.48 2.82 20.38
CA LEU A 243 -7.38 1.39 20.73
C LEU A 243 -7.96 1.09 22.12
N SER A 244 -7.69 1.96 23.12
CA SER A 244 -8.25 1.79 24.46
C SER A 244 -9.75 1.82 24.45
N ARG A 245 -10.36 2.77 23.72
CA ARG A 245 -11.82 2.86 23.57
C ARG A 245 -12.39 1.62 22.88
N ALA A 246 -11.77 1.18 21.78
CA ALA A 246 -12.28 0.08 20.98
C ALA A 246 -12.12 -1.30 21.64
N LEU A 247 -11.03 -1.51 22.41
CA LEU A 247 -10.74 -2.77 23.09
C LEU A 247 -11.35 -2.85 24.52
N GLY A 248 -11.84 -1.71 25.06
CA GLY A 248 -12.36 -1.64 26.42
C GLY A 248 -11.29 -1.90 27.50
N ARG A 249 -10.01 -1.71 27.17
CA ARG A 249 -8.83 -1.93 28.04
C ARG A 249 -7.85 -0.78 27.83
N GLU A 250 -7.12 -0.41 28.90
CA GLU A 250 -6.09 0.62 28.81
C GLU A 250 -4.97 0.17 27.86
N VAL A 251 -4.71 0.95 26.81
CA VAL A 251 -3.58 0.80 25.88
C VAL A 251 -2.67 2.00 26.05
N VAL A 252 -1.41 1.75 26.36
CA VAL A 252 -0.37 2.78 26.56
C VAL A 252 0.53 2.82 25.33
N HIS A 253 0.70 4.00 24.74
CA HIS A 253 1.71 4.18 23.70
C HIS A 253 3.11 4.07 24.31
N GLN A 254 3.91 3.17 23.78
CA GLN A 254 5.31 3.01 24.12
C GLN A 254 6.18 3.48 22.96
N HIS A 255 6.91 4.57 23.19
CA HIS A 255 7.95 4.93 22.25
C HIS A 255 9.12 3.96 22.36
N VAL A 256 9.51 3.39 21.22
CA VAL A 256 10.69 2.50 21.12
C VAL A 256 11.79 3.25 20.36
N PRO A 257 13.01 3.36 20.91
CA PRO A 257 14.14 3.93 20.16
C PRO A 257 14.36 3.18 18.85
N PHE A 258 14.76 3.89 17.79
CA PHE A 258 14.93 3.30 16.47
C PHE A 258 15.97 2.17 16.47
N GLU A 259 17.07 2.34 17.23
CA GLU A 259 18.11 1.33 17.40
C GLU A 259 17.56 0.05 18.03
N THR A 260 16.73 0.20 19.06
CA THR A 260 16.06 -0.92 19.72
C THR A 260 15.12 -1.63 18.75
N TYR A 261 14.36 -0.85 17.92
CA TYR A 261 13.46 -1.44 16.94
C TYR A 261 14.22 -2.23 15.87
N ARG A 262 15.32 -1.67 15.34
CA ARG A 262 16.21 -2.37 14.39
C ARG A 262 16.77 -3.67 14.96
N ALA A 263 17.02 -3.72 16.27
CA ALA A 263 17.60 -4.86 16.96
C ALA A 263 16.58 -5.94 17.37
N LEU A 264 15.29 -5.84 17.02
CA LEU A 264 14.26 -6.83 17.41
C LEU A 264 14.44 -8.21 16.79
N GLY A 265 15.32 -8.36 15.79
CA GLY A 265 15.76 -9.65 15.25
C GLY A 265 14.76 -10.38 14.34
N PHE A 266 13.58 -9.85 14.06
CA PHE A 266 12.71 -10.40 13.05
C PHE A 266 13.16 -9.95 11.62
N PRO A 267 12.87 -10.74 10.58
CA PRO A 267 13.26 -10.38 9.21
C PRO A 267 12.74 -9.02 8.80
N GLY A 268 13.63 -8.08 8.42
CA GLY A 268 13.29 -6.72 8.01
C GLY A 268 13.13 -5.72 9.16
N ALA A 269 13.47 -6.07 10.41
CA ALA A 269 13.42 -5.16 11.55
C ALA A 269 14.29 -3.91 11.35
N ASP A 270 15.44 -4.07 10.69
CA ASP A 270 16.36 -3.00 10.34
C ASP A 270 15.74 -2.02 9.31
N ASP A 271 15.12 -2.53 8.25
CA ASP A 271 14.41 -1.76 7.24
C ASP A 271 13.22 -0.99 7.87
N LEU A 272 12.39 -1.67 8.65
CA LEU A 272 11.27 -1.04 9.34
C LEU A 272 11.71 -0.01 10.38
N GLY A 273 12.80 -0.27 11.11
CA GLY A 273 13.38 0.70 12.05
C GLY A 273 13.86 1.96 11.33
N ASN A 274 14.50 1.82 10.17
CA ASN A 274 14.88 2.94 9.30
C ASN A 274 13.64 3.66 8.73
N MET A 275 12.62 2.93 8.32
CA MET A 275 11.35 3.51 7.86
C MET A 275 10.70 4.39 8.94
N PHE A 276 10.58 3.89 10.16
CA PHE A 276 10.00 4.67 11.24
C PHE A 276 10.86 5.89 11.59
N GLN A 277 12.19 5.76 11.56
CA GLN A 277 13.07 6.91 11.75
C GLN A 277 12.88 7.94 10.64
N PHE A 278 12.82 7.52 9.37
CA PHE A 278 12.53 8.41 8.25
C PHE A 278 11.19 9.13 8.41
N ASN A 279 10.14 8.37 8.72
CA ASN A 279 8.80 8.93 8.93
C ASN A 279 8.76 9.90 10.11
N HIS A 280 9.53 9.66 11.16
CA HIS A 280 9.64 10.54 12.32
C HIS A 280 10.41 11.82 11.98
N ASP A 281 11.62 11.69 11.41
CA ASP A 281 12.52 12.80 11.19
C ASP A 281 11.99 13.76 10.11
N PHE A 282 11.26 13.23 9.13
CA PHE A 282 10.65 13.98 8.03
C PHE A 282 9.11 13.98 8.10
N ALA A 283 8.54 13.88 9.31
CA ALA A 283 7.09 13.76 9.51
C ALA A 283 6.28 14.86 8.82
N ALA A 284 6.77 16.09 8.80
CA ALA A 284 6.07 17.19 8.14
C ALA A 284 5.96 17.00 6.63
N ASP A 285 7.03 16.56 5.98
CA ASP A 285 7.06 16.29 4.53
C ASP A 285 6.24 15.04 4.20
N PHE A 286 6.38 14.00 4.99
CA PHE A 286 5.67 12.74 4.82
C PHE A 286 4.15 12.90 4.96
N CYS A 287 3.68 13.68 5.95
CA CYS A 287 2.28 14.04 6.12
C CYS A 287 1.78 14.94 4.99
N ARG A 288 2.56 15.95 4.60
CA ARG A 288 2.18 16.87 3.52
C ARG A 288 2.01 16.14 2.19
N ALA A 289 2.83 15.12 1.92
CA ALA A 289 2.72 14.31 0.71
C ALA A 289 1.45 13.44 0.68
N ARG A 290 0.77 13.20 1.81
CA ARG A 290 -0.39 12.32 1.96
C ARG A 290 -1.62 13.07 2.44
N SER A 291 -2.32 13.71 1.50
CA SER A 291 -3.48 14.56 1.79
C SER A 291 -4.73 13.72 2.11
N VAL A 292 -5.26 13.91 3.33
CA VAL A 292 -6.54 13.31 3.75
C VAL A 292 -7.70 13.89 2.93
N ASP A 293 -7.67 15.19 2.62
CA ASP A 293 -8.74 15.84 1.83
C ASP A 293 -8.77 15.30 0.39
N LEU A 294 -7.60 15.13 -0.23
CA LEU A 294 -7.51 14.49 -1.55
C LEU A 294 -8.02 13.05 -1.49
N SER A 295 -7.60 12.28 -0.47
CA SER A 295 -8.07 10.89 -0.27
C SER A 295 -9.58 10.83 -0.15
N ARG A 296 -10.19 11.75 0.60
CA ARG A 296 -11.64 11.86 0.76
C ARG A 296 -12.35 12.26 -0.53
N SER A 297 -11.71 13.10 -1.35
CA SER A 297 -12.27 13.46 -2.67
C SER A 297 -12.24 12.28 -3.66
N LEU A 298 -11.28 11.37 -3.51
CA LEU A 298 -11.17 10.13 -4.30
C LEU A 298 -12.08 9.03 -3.77
N ASN A 299 -12.22 8.94 -2.46
CA ASN A 299 -13.07 7.99 -1.75
C ASN A 299 -13.97 8.70 -0.73
N PRO A 300 -15.21 9.07 -1.08
CA PRO A 300 -16.13 9.72 -0.13
C PRO A 300 -16.47 8.88 1.11
N ARG A 301 -16.20 7.57 1.08
CA ARG A 301 -16.37 6.63 2.21
C ARG A 301 -15.07 6.37 2.95
N LEU A 302 -14.09 7.29 2.85
CA LEU A 302 -12.81 7.17 3.53
C LEU A 302 -13.00 7.02 5.03
N GLN A 303 -12.51 5.92 5.58
CA GLN A 303 -12.59 5.60 7.00
C GLN A 303 -11.62 6.46 7.81
N ARG A 304 -12.05 6.84 9.01
CA ARG A 304 -11.18 7.26 10.10
C ARG A 304 -10.70 6.02 10.85
N PHE A 305 -9.70 6.19 11.70
CA PHE A 305 -9.18 5.08 12.49
C PHE A 305 -10.23 4.48 13.45
N ASP A 306 -11.05 5.35 14.06
CA ASP A 306 -12.17 4.89 14.91
C ASP A 306 -13.22 4.09 14.10
N ASP A 307 -13.50 4.47 12.84
CA ASP A 307 -14.43 3.74 11.96
C ASP A 307 -13.88 2.35 11.62
N TRP A 308 -12.57 2.26 11.32
CA TRP A 308 -11.88 0.99 11.06
C TRP A 308 -11.88 0.11 12.32
N LEU A 309 -11.57 0.68 13.49
CA LEU A 309 -11.58 -0.04 14.77
C LEU A 309 -12.97 -0.56 15.13
N ALA A 310 -14.06 0.17 14.84
CA ALA A 310 -15.42 -0.28 15.10
C ALA A 310 -15.74 -1.63 14.45
N VAL A 311 -15.07 -1.95 13.33
CA VAL A 311 -15.24 -3.21 12.58
C VAL A 311 -14.18 -4.25 13.01
N HIS A 312 -12.92 -3.83 13.16
CA HIS A 312 -11.76 -4.73 13.18
C HIS A 312 -11.08 -4.89 14.54
N ALA A 313 -11.48 -4.13 15.58
CA ALA A 313 -10.79 -4.18 16.86
C ALA A 313 -10.71 -5.60 17.47
N ARG A 314 -11.74 -6.43 17.24
CA ARG A 314 -11.81 -7.81 17.75
C ARG A 314 -10.88 -8.78 17.00
N GLU A 315 -10.40 -8.40 15.82
CA GLU A 315 -9.48 -9.18 15.01
C GLU A 315 -8.01 -8.92 15.38
N ILE A 316 -7.74 -7.86 16.16
CA ILE A 316 -6.38 -7.51 16.60
C ILE A 316 -5.90 -8.54 17.62
N PRO A 317 -4.80 -9.27 17.34
CA PRO A 317 -4.26 -10.24 18.30
C PRO A 317 -3.68 -9.51 19.53
N ILE A 318 -4.27 -9.78 20.69
CA ILE A 318 -3.76 -9.32 21.97
C ILE A 318 -2.95 -10.47 22.56
N GLY A 319 -1.60 -10.36 22.45
CA GLY A 319 -0.66 -11.38 22.89
C GLY A 319 -0.39 -11.35 24.39
#